data_23cec019ca8b3984884a8e96dc2e70ea
#
_entry.id   23cec019ca8b3984884a8e96dc2e70ea
#
_cell.length_a   1.000
_cell.length_b   1.000
_cell.length_c   1.000
_cell.angle_alpha   90.00
_cell.angle_beta   90.00
_cell.angle_gamma   90.00
#
_symmetry.space_group_name_H-M   'P 1'
#
loop_
_entity.id
_entity.type
_entity.pdbx_description
1 polymer ?
#
loop_
_entity_poly.entity_id
_entity_poly.type
_entity_poly.pdbx_seq_one_letter_code
_entity_poly.pdbx_strand_id
1 'polypeptide(L)'
;MLSHKKKEKKNPAMNSLFTSTVTPVAFSLGLLLVMATAFPTPLPLGEDETTSNGPLLTTADKTKQHIKYILGKISALKNEMCNNFSKCENSKEVLAENNLNLPKMAEKDGCFQSGFNQETCLMKITTGLSEFQIYLEYLQNEFKGEKENIKTMQISTKVLVQILMQKMKNPEVTTPDPTAKSSLLAKLHSQNEWLKNTTTHLILRSLEDFLQFSLRAVRIM
;
A
#
# COMPACT_ATOMS: atom_id res chain seq x y z
N MET A 1 -62.55 34.67 -1.21
CA MET A 1 -62.97 34.81 0.19
C MET A 1 -61.91 34.17 1.08
N LEU A 2 -61.43 35.01 2.01
CA LEU A 2 -60.62 34.72 3.21
C LEU A 2 -59.20 34.17 2.96
N SER A 3 -58.12 34.95 2.93
CA SER A 3 -57.54 35.90 3.91
C SER A 3 -57.30 35.30 5.30
N HIS A 4 -56.02 35.13 5.64
CA HIS A 4 -55.41 35.36 6.96
C HIS A 4 -53.99 34.78 6.95
N LYS A 5 -53.05 35.44 7.27
CA LYS A 5 -52.51 36.52 8.09
C LYS A 5 -51.07 36.14 8.50
N LYS A 6 -50.22 36.98 8.09
CA LYS A 6 -48.84 37.21 8.50
C LYS A 6 -48.69 37.25 10.03
N LYS A 7 -47.66 36.58 10.56
CA LYS A 7 -47.11 36.95 11.87
C LYS A 7 -45.59 36.96 11.83
N GLU A 8 -45.08 38.15 11.73
CA GLU A 8 -43.75 38.58 12.12
C GLU A 8 -43.59 38.43 13.63
N LYS A 9 -42.45 37.89 14.07
CA LYS A 9 -41.98 38.09 15.43
C LYS A 9 -40.50 38.50 15.42
N LYS A 10 -40.33 39.71 15.94
CA LYS A 10 -39.11 40.48 16.15
C LYS A 10 -38.08 39.78 17.04
N ASN A 11 -36.82 40.17 16.76
CA ASN A 11 -35.67 40.04 17.63
C ASN A 11 -35.85 40.74 18.98
N PRO A 12 -35.08 40.36 20.01
CA PRO A 12 -34.22 41.39 20.55
C PRO A 12 -32.73 41.02 20.60
N ALA A 13 -31.94 42.02 20.29
CA ALA A 13 -30.51 42.10 20.55
C ALA A 13 -30.25 42.09 22.06
N MET A 14 -29.23 41.38 22.48
CA MET A 14 -28.56 41.61 23.75
C MET A 14 -27.07 41.68 23.55
N ASN A 15 -26.59 42.91 23.64
CA ASN A 15 -25.16 43.26 23.84
C ASN A 15 -24.70 42.64 25.17
N SER A 16 -23.60 41.95 25.14
CA SER A 16 -22.80 41.67 26.32
C SER A 16 -21.35 41.99 26.00
N LEU A 17 -20.96 43.15 26.46
CA LEU A 17 -19.59 43.56 26.65
C LEU A 17 -18.95 42.68 27.72
N PHE A 18 -17.95 41.92 27.38
CA PHE A 18 -17.05 41.35 28.36
C PHE A 18 -15.66 41.92 28.16
N THR A 19 -15.28 42.63 29.17
CA THR A 19 -14.02 43.29 29.51
C THR A 19 -12.83 42.36 29.34
N SER A 20 -11.84 42.87 28.63
CA SER A 20 -10.48 42.38 28.57
C SER A 20 -9.84 42.43 29.96
N THR A 21 -9.51 41.27 30.52
CA THR A 21 -8.54 41.16 31.63
C THR A 21 -7.24 40.62 31.08
N VAL A 22 -6.28 41.46 30.98
CA VAL A 22 -4.89 41.18 30.72
C VAL A 22 -4.34 40.41 31.94
N THR A 23 -4.07 39.13 31.83
CA THR A 23 -3.29 38.40 32.81
C THR A 23 -1.82 38.38 32.41
N PRO A 24 -0.90 38.56 33.34
CA PRO A 24 0.52 38.65 33.02
C PRO A 24 1.10 37.34 32.60
N VAL A 25 1.90 37.39 31.53
CA VAL A 25 2.66 36.26 30.99
C VAL A 25 3.70 35.87 32.05
N ALA A 26 3.45 34.74 32.69
CA ALA A 26 4.47 34.04 33.46
C ALA A 26 5.42 33.37 32.48
N PHE A 27 6.64 33.86 32.40
CA PHE A 27 7.75 33.19 31.73
C PHE A 27 8.10 31.94 32.47
N SER A 28 7.56 30.79 32.03
CA SER A 28 8.11 29.47 32.39
C SER A 28 9.35 29.25 31.54
N LEU A 29 10.52 29.41 32.14
CA LEU A 29 11.76 28.83 31.64
C LEU A 29 11.58 27.30 31.63
N GLY A 30 11.17 26.73 30.50
CA GLY A 30 11.19 25.32 30.25
C GLY A 30 12.64 24.87 30.12
N LEU A 31 13.12 24.16 31.12
CA LEU A 31 14.37 23.40 31.08
C LEU A 31 14.36 22.52 29.83
N LEU A 32 15.23 22.81 28.88
CA LEU A 32 15.58 21.88 27.80
C LEU A 32 16.33 20.69 28.42
N LEU A 33 15.59 19.65 28.77
CA LEU A 33 16.15 18.32 28.99
C LEU A 33 16.68 17.82 27.65
N VAL A 34 17.97 18.08 27.43
CA VAL A 34 18.75 17.39 26.42
C VAL A 34 18.82 15.94 26.86
N MET A 35 17.97 15.09 26.32
CA MET A 35 18.12 13.65 26.37
C MET A 35 19.35 13.32 25.54
N ALA A 36 20.50 13.30 26.20
CA ALA A 36 21.69 12.67 25.66
C ALA A 36 21.34 11.19 25.46
N THR A 37 21.00 10.79 24.26
CA THR A 37 21.01 9.40 23.86
C THR A 37 22.46 8.96 23.88
N ALA A 38 22.86 8.35 24.99
CA ALA A 38 24.12 7.64 25.08
C ALA A 38 24.07 6.51 24.07
N PHE A 39 24.74 6.70 22.93
CA PHE A 39 25.09 5.57 22.07
C PHE A 39 25.98 4.64 22.87
N PRO A 40 25.65 3.36 22.99
CA PRO A 40 26.55 2.42 23.63
C PRO A 40 27.87 2.41 22.85
N THR A 41 28.94 2.87 23.49
CA THR A 41 30.30 2.66 23.02
C THR A 41 30.51 1.15 22.84
N PRO A 42 31.13 0.69 21.74
CA PRO A 42 31.46 -0.71 21.60
C PRO A 42 32.49 -1.07 22.67
N LEU A 43 32.11 -1.97 23.56
CA LEU A 43 33.03 -2.63 24.48
C LEU A 43 34.08 -3.43 23.68
N PRO A 44 35.35 -3.45 24.08
CA PRO A 44 36.35 -4.27 23.43
C PRO A 44 36.01 -5.75 23.59
N LEU A 45 36.26 -6.49 22.51
CA LEU A 45 36.07 -7.93 22.36
C LEU A 45 36.63 -8.69 23.58
N GLY A 46 35.74 -9.30 24.34
CA GLY A 46 36.04 -10.52 25.07
C GLY A 46 35.55 -11.67 24.20
N GLU A 47 36.46 -12.52 23.77
CA GLU A 47 36.17 -13.78 23.12
C GLU A 47 35.33 -14.64 24.06
N ASP A 48 34.07 -14.86 23.71
CA ASP A 48 33.29 -16.00 24.15
C ASP A 48 32.52 -16.54 22.95
N GLU A 49 33.04 -17.63 22.41
CA GLU A 49 32.44 -18.47 21.40
C GLU A 49 31.10 -19.02 21.89
N THR A 50 29.99 -18.42 21.47
CA THR A 50 28.74 -19.16 21.34
C THR A 50 28.25 -18.99 19.91
N THR A 51 28.62 -19.97 19.11
CA THR A 51 28.23 -20.25 17.74
C THR A 51 26.71 -20.26 17.59
N SER A 52 26.13 -19.11 17.28
CA SER A 52 24.83 -19.05 16.63
C SER A 52 25.04 -18.89 15.13
N ASN A 53 25.51 -19.96 14.50
CA ASN A 53 25.62 -20.09 13.06
C ASN A 53 24.23 -20.32 12.43
N GLY A 54 23.33 -19.31 12.54
CA GLY A 54 22.24 -19.20 11.60
C GLY A 54 22.82 -18.72 10.26
N PRO A 55 22.52 -19.37 9.13
CA PRO A 55 23.02 -18.92 7.85
C PRO A 55 22.63 -17.47 7.60
N LEU A 56 23.61 -16.60 7.39
CA LEU A 56 23.40 -15.19 7.08
C LEU A 56 22.51 -15.09 5.81
N LEU A 57 21.26 -14.75 5.98
CA LEU A 57 20.31 -14.68 4.86
C LEU A 57 20.83 -13.70 3.80
N THR A 58 21.02 -14.19 2.58
CA THR A 58 21.39 -13.35 1.45
C THR A 58 20.29 -12.32 1.15
N THR A 59 20.65 -11.23 0.49
CA THR A 59 19.65 -10.23 0.05
C THR A 59 18.59 -10.86 -0.87
N ALA A 60 18.97 -11.87 -1.65
CA ALA A 60 18.05 -12.63 -2.49
C ALA A 60 17.05 -13.41 -1.64
N ASP A 61 17.48 -14.02 -0.55
CA ASP A 61 16.60 -14.79 0.34
C ASP A 61 15.65 -13.87 1.10
N LYS A 62 16.10 -12.70 1.55
CA LYS A 62 15.23 -11.66 2.13
C LYS A 62 14.15 -11.21 1.14
N THR A 63 14.51 -11.00 -0.13
CA THR A 63 13.54 -10.64 -1.19
C THR A 63 12.50 -11.74 -1.40
N LYS A 64 12.95 -13.01 -1.50
CA LYS A 64 12.05 -14.18 -1.63
C LYS A 64 11.10 -14.30 -0.44
N GLN A 65 11.61 -14.13 0.79
CA GLN A 65 10.82 -14.16 2.01
C GLN A 65 9.75 -13.06 2.01
N HIS A 66 10.13 -11.85 1.59
CA HIS A 66 9.22 -10.72 1.52
C HIS A 66 8.10 -10.93 0.51
N ILE A 67 8.41 -11.46 -0.68
CA ILE A 67 7.39 -11.84 -1.68
C ILE A 67 6.44 -12.91 -1.11
N LYS A 68 6.98 -13.96 -0.47
CA LYS A 68 6.14 -15.01 0.15
C LYS A 68 5.23 -14.46 1.24
N TYR A 69 5.71 -13.50 2.02
CA TYR A 69 4.89 -12.84 3.04
C TYR A 69 3.69 -12.11 2.41
N ILE A 70 3.91 -11.34 1.33
CA ILE A 70 2.82 -10.65 0.62
C ILE A 70 1.83 -11.66 0.03
N LEU A 71 2.33 -12.74 -0.59
CA LEU A 71 1.48 -13.82 -1.12
C LEU A 71 0.60 -14.46 -0.05
N GLY A 72 1.14 -14.66 1.16
CA GLY A 72 0.36 -15.14 2.31
C GLY A 72 -0.77 -14.18 2.71
N LYS A 73 -0.53 -12.88 2.67
CA LYS A 73 -1.57 -11.86 2.93
C LYS A 73 -2.65 -11.86 1.86
N ILE A 74 -2.28 -12.01 0.58
CA ILE A 74 -3.24 -12.11 -0.52
C ILE A 74 -4.12 -13.36 -0.34
N SER A 75 -3.53 -14.50 0.00
CA SER A 75 -4.27 -15.74 0.24
C SER A 75 -5.29 -15.59 1.38
N ALA A 76 -4.90 -14.95 2.48
CA ALA A 76 -5.79 -14.68 3.60
C ALA A 76 -6.99 -13.80 3.19
N LEU A 77 -6.74 -12.71 2.45
CA LEU A 77 -7.80 -11.82 1.95
C LEU A 77 -8.73 -12.52 0.96
N LYS A 78 -8.21 -13.36 0.06
CA LYS A 78 -9.01 -14.14 -0.87
C LYS A 78 -9.91 -15.13 -0.13
N ASN A 79 -9.40 -15.83 0.88
CA ASN A 79 -10.18 -16.75 1.71
C ASN A 79 -11.28 -15.99 2.48
N GLU A 80 -10.98 -14.82 3.03
CA GLU A 80 -11.98 -13.98 3.69
C GLU A 80 -13.10 -13.57 2.73
N MET A 81 -12.75 -13.14 1.52
CA MET A 81 -13.74 -12.83 0.48
C MET A 81 -14.61 -14.03 0.13
N CYS A 82 -14.01 -15.21 0.00
CA CYS A 82 -14.74 -16.43 -0.35
C CYS A 82 -15.72 -16.85 0.74
N ASN A 83 -15.33 -16.72 1.99
CA ASN A 83 -16.18 -17.06 3.12
C ASN A 83 -17.38 -16.09 3.25
N ASN A 84 -17.16 -14.81 2.96
CA ASN A 84 -18.18 -13.77 3.14
C ASN A 84 -19.10 -13.61 1.93
N PHE A 85 -18.66 -13.96 0.73
CA PHE A 85 -19.37 -13.64 -0.52
C PHE A 85 -19.69 -14.86 -1.40
N SER A 86 -19.74 -16.07 -0.95
CA SER A 86 -20.21 -17.28 -1.67
C SER A 86 -19.82 -17.43 -3.17
N LYS A 87 -19.07 -16.51 -3.73
CA LYS A 87 -18.75 -16.40 -5.16
C LYS A 87 -17.26 -16.26 -5.38
N CYS A 88 -16.55 -17.35 -5.12
CA CYS A 88 -15.14 -17.49 -5.52
C CYS A 88 -14.95 -18.04 -6.93
N GLU A 89 -16.02 -18.04 -7.72
CA GLU A 89 -15.95 -18.56 -9.07
C GLU A 89 -15.19 -17.62 -10.02
N ASN A 90 -14.38 -18.29 -10.85
CA ASN A 90 -13.54 -17.76 -11.91
C ASN A 90 -14.35 -17.02 -12.99
N SER A 91 -14.80 -15.82 -12.72
CA SER A 91 -15.44 -14.99 -13.72
C SER A 91 -14.39 -14.44 -14.68
N LYS A 92 -13.87 -15.28 -15.59
CA LYS A 92 -13.02 -14.80 -16.69
C LYS A 92 -13.71 -13.75 -17.55
N GLU A 93 -15.03 -13.78 -17.61
CA GLU A 93 -15.88 -12.85 -18.33
C GLU A 93 -15.82 -11.43 -17.77
N VAL A 94 -15.70 -11.29 -16.45
CA VAL A 94 -15.60 -9.99 -15.79
C VAL A 94 -14.26 -9.32 -16.03
N LEU A 95 -13.20 -10.08 -16.30
CA LEU A 95 -11.89 -9.56 -16.72
C LEU A 95 -11.97 -8.76 -18.03
N ALA A 96 -12.84 -9.18 -18.96
CA ALA A 96 -13.02 -8.52 -20.24
C ALA A 96 -13.82 -7.22 -20.11
N GLU A 97 -14.82 -7.18 -19.22
CA GLU A 97 -15.70 -6.02 -19.03
C GLU A 97 -15.04 -4.89 -18.24
N ASN A 98 -14.17 -5.20 -17.29
CA ASN A 98 -13.58 -4.19 -16.40
C ASN A 98 -12.47 -3.37 -17.02
N ASN A 99 -11.90 -3.79 -18.15
CA ASN A 99 -10.81 -3.11 -18.85
C ASN A 99 -9.72 -2.58 -17.89
N LEU A 100 -9.42 -3.38 -16.86
CA LEU A 100 -8.38 -3.08 -15.89
C LEU A 100 -7.03 -3.39 -16.54
N ASN A 101 -6.23 -2.36 -16.78
CA ASN A 101 -4.85 -2.51 -17.24
C ASN A 101 -3.95 -2.95 -16.08
N LEU A 102 -4.24 -4.13 -15.51
CA LEU A 102 -3.43 -4.67 -14.42
C LEU A 102 -2.05 -5.10 -14.93
N PRO A 103 -0.98 -4.81 -14.19
CA PRO A 103 0.37 -5.21 -14.58
C PRO A 103 0.46 -6.71 -14.80
N LYS A 104 1.14 -7.11 -15.88
CA LYS A 104 1.37 -8.52 -16.24
C LYS A 104 2.83 -8.71 -16.62
N MET A 105 3.34 -9.92 -16.40
CA MET A 105 4.63 -10.36 -16.91
C MET A 105 4.48 -10.97 -18.29
N ALA A 106 5.38 -10.63 -19.21
CA ALA A 106 5.46 -11.18 -20.56
C ALA A 106 6.88 -11.68 -20.84
N GLU A 107 7.04 -12.56 -21.83
CA GLU A 107 8.35 -13.13 -22.18
C GLU A 107 9.39 -12.06 -22.53
N LYS A 108 8.97 -10.99 -23.20
CA LYS A 108 9.82 -9.84 -23.55
C LYS A 108 10.35 -9.04 -22.35
N ASP A 109 9.83 -9.25 -21.17
CA ASP A 109 10.19 -8.48 -19.98
C ASP A 109 11.53 -8.94 -19.36
N GLY A 110 12.21 -9.91 -19.96
CA GLY A 110 13.51 -10.39 -19.53
C GLY A 110 13.52 -11.13 -18.20
N CYS A 111 12.35 -11.55 -17.69
CA CYS A 111 12.18 -12.25 -16.42
C CYS A 111 12.13 -13.77 -16.54
N PHE A 112 12.16 -14.30 -17.75
CA PHE A 112 12.09 -15.74 -18.01
C PHE A 112 13.45 -16.31 -18.32
N GLN A 113 13.63 -17.60 -18.08
CA GLN A 113 14.91 -18.28 -18.27
C GLN A 113 15.44 -18.16 -19.71
N SER A 114 14.53 -18.21 -20.69
CA SER A 114 14.84 -17.89 -22.09
C SER A 114 14.91 -16.35 -22.25
N GLY A 115 16.13 -15.82 -22.43
CA GLY A 115 16.32 -14.38 -22.61
C GLY A 115 16.33 -13.57 -21.30
N PHE A 116 16.76 -14.18 -20.21
CA PHE A 116 16.86 -13.50 -18.91
C PHE A 116 17.80 -12.29 -18.98
N ASN A 117 17.28 -11.14 -18.56
CA ASN A 117 18.01 -9.90 -18.36
C ASN A 117 17.66 -9.31 -17.02
N GLN A 118 18.59 -9.32 -16.09
CA GLN A 118 18.36 -8.90 -14.71
C GLN A 118 17.85 -7.47 -14.61
N GLU A 119 18.45 -6.51 -15.31
CA GLU A 119 18.10 -5.09 -15.21
C GLU A 119 16.68 -4.83 -15.75
N THR A 120 16.39 -5.35 -16.95
CA THR A 120 15.05 -5.23 -17.56
C THR A 120 13.99 -5.90 -16.69
N CYS A 121 14.30 -7.06 -16.12
CA CYS A 121 13.38 -7.77 -15.25
C CYS A 121 13.13 -7.02 -13.93
N LEU A 122 14.18 -6.49 -13.28
CA LEU A 122 14.05 -5.68 -12.08
C LEU A 122 13.19 -4.44 -12.35
N MET A 123 13.44 -3.76 -13.48
CA MET A 123 12.64 -2.59 -13.91
C MET A 123 11.17 -2.98 -14.08
N LYS A 124 10.89 -4.08 -14.76
CA LYS A 124 9.51 -4.57 -14.94
C LYS A 124 8.81 -4.89 -13.63
N ILE A 125 9.49 -5.57 -12.71
CA ILE A 125 8.93 -5.91 -11.40
C ILE A 125 8.66 -4.63 -10.60
N THR A 126 9.62 -3.72 -10.50
CA THR A 126 9.49 -2.49 -9.70
C THR A 126 8.40 -1.57 -10.26
N THR A 127 8.34 -1.38 -11.57
CA THR A 127 7.29 -0.58 -12.23
C THR A 127 5.91 -1.20 -12.00
N GLY A 128 5.76 -2.50 -12.25
CA GLY A 128 4.48 -3.18 -12.05
C GLY A 128 4.00 -3.13 -10.59
N LEU A 129 4.89 -3.33 -9.62
CA LEU A 129 4.54 -3.20 -8.20
C LEU A 129 4.19 -1.76 -7.82
N SER A 130 4.80 -0.75 -8.44
CA SER A 130 4.47 0.65 -8.26
C SER A 130 3.08 0.98 -8.83
N GLU A 131 2.72 0.42 -9.98
CA GLU A 131 1.37 0.53 -10.54
C GLU A 131 0.34 -0.16 -9.63
N PHE A 132 0.64 -1.33 -9.07
CA PHE A 132 -0.25 -2.00 -8.11
C PHE A 132 -0.52 -1.17 -6.86
N GLN A 133 0.33 -0.21 -6.47
CA GLN A 133 0.05 0.69 -5.34
C GLN A 133 -1.26 1.46 -5.49
N ILE A 134 -1.65 1.82 -6.72
CA ILE A 134 -2.91 2.53 -6.98
C ILE A 134 -4.10 1.61 -6.71
N TYR A 135 -4.01 0.36 -7.15
CA TYR A 135 -5.05 -0.64 -6.91
C TYR A 135 -5.15 -1.04 -5.44
N LEU A 136 -4.03 -1.10 -4.73
CA LEU A 136 -4.02 -1.36 -3.29
C LEU A 136 -4.62 -0.20 -2.48
N GLU A 137 -4.45 1.03 -2.92
CA GLU A 137 -5.12 2.21 -2.36
C GLU A 137 -6.65 2.12 -2.55
N TYR A 138 -7.10 1.72 -3.74
CA TYR A 138 -8.50 1.44 -3.99
C TYR A 138 -9.05 0.35 -3.07
N LEU A 139 -8.35 -0.78 -2.94
CA LEU A 139 -8.75 -1.87 -2.05
C LEU A 139 -8.86 -1.41 -0.60
N GLN A 140 -7.94 -0.58 -0.10
CA GLN A 140 -7.97 -0.07 1.27
C GLN A 140 -9.23 0.72 1.56
N ASN A 141 -9.78 1.42 0.57
CA ASN A 141 -11.01 2.20 0.71
C ASN A 141 -12.27 1.33 0.61
N GLU A 142 -12.31 0.41 -0.35
CA GLU A 142 -13.51 -0.33 -0.73
C GLU A 142 -13.68 -1.68 -0.04
N PHE A 143 -12.60 -2.29 0.47
CA PHE A 143 -12.68 -3.61 1.08
C PHE A 143 -13.50 -3.58 2.37
N LYS A 144 -14.46 -4.49 2.47
CA LYS A 144 -15.39 -4.57 3.60
C LYS A 144 -14.89 -5.44 4.76
N GLY A 145 -13.81 -6.17 4.55
CA GLY A 145 -13.20 -7.05 5.54
C GLY A 145 -12.06 -6.38 6.31
N GLU A 146 -11.05 -7.17 6.67
CA GLU A 146 -9.93 -6.74 7.50
C GLU A 146 -8.95 -5.81 6.75
N LYS A 147 -9.22 -4.51 6.81
CA LYS A 147 -8.45 -3.46 6.11
C LYS A 147 -6.98 -3.41 6.53
N GLU A 148 -6.63 -3.86 7.73
CA GLU A 148 -5.25 -3.88 8.21
C GLU A 148 -4.38 -4.84 7.38
N ASN A 149 -4.92 -5.96 6.91
CA ASN A 149 -4.21 -6.86 6.00
C ASN A 149 -3.88 -6.18 4.67
N ILE A 150 -4.78 -5.36 4.13
CA ILE A 150 -4.54 -4.61 2.90
C ILE A 150 -3.48 -3.52 3.12
N LYS A 151 -3.57 -2.77 4.21
CA LYS A 151 -2.59 -1.76 4.58
C LYS A 151 -1.19 -2.35 4.74
N THR A 152 -1.09 -3.47 5.46
CA THR A 152 0.16 -4.20 5.63
C THR A 152 0.72 -4.69 4.29
N MET A 153 -0.12 -5.22 3.42
CA MET A 153 0.25 -5.65 2.08
C MET A 153 0.75 -4.46 1.22
N GLN A 154 0.08 -3.31 1.31
CA GLN A 154 0.48 -2.09 0.60
C GLN A 154 1.87 -1.60 1.05
N ILE A 155 2.11 -1.54 2.36
CA ILE A 155 3.40 -1.15 2.94
C ILE A 155 4.47 -2.15 2.51
N SER A 156 4.20 -3.45 2.63
CA SER A 156 5.15 -4.51 2.26
C SER A 156 5.51 -4.47 0.76
N THR A 157 4.55 -4.15 -0.09
CA THR A 157 4.81 -3.99 -1.53
C THR A 157 5.70 -2.77 -1.81
N LYS A 158 5.52 -1.65 -1.10
CA LYS A 158 6.42 -0.49 -1.19
C LYS A 158 7.84 -0.83 -0.76
N VAL A 159 7.99 -1.55 0.35
CA VAL A 159 9.31 -2.00 0.84
C VAL A 159 9.97 -2.93 -0.17
N LEU A 160 9.21 -3.84 -0.79
CA LEU A 160 9.73 -4.73 -1.83
C LEU A 160 10.25 -3.96 -3.04
N VAL A 161 9.53 -2.93 -3.49
CA VAL A 161 10.01 -2.04 -4.57
C VAL A 161 11.36 -1.41 -4.19
N GLN A 162 11.48 -0.88 -2.99
CA GLN A 162 12.74 -0.27 -2.52
C GLN A 162 13.90 -1.26 -2.47
N ILE A 163 13.66 -2.49 -1.97
CA ILE A 163 14.67 -3.55 -1.94
C ILE A 163 15.14 -3.91 -3.36
N LEU A 164 14.22 -3.99 -4.33
CA LEU A 164 14.55 -4.33 -5.71
C LEU A 164 15.27 -3.18 -6.41
N MET A 165 14.88 -1.93 -6.17
CA MET A 165 15.54 -0.74 -6.72
C MET A 165 17.02 -0.68 -6.31
N GLN A 166 17.36 -1.08 -5.07
CA GLN A 166 18.76 -1.12 -4.60
C GLN A 166 19.63 -2.11 -5.39
N LYS A 167 19.03 -3.04 -6.13
CA LYS A 167 19.75 -4.00 -7.00
C LYS A 167 19.90 -3.53 -8.44
N MET A 168 19.24 -2.44 -8.81
CA MET A 168 19.29 -1.86 -10.15
C MET A 168 20.52 -0.95 -10.28
N LYS A 169 21.14 -0.97 -11.46
CA LYS A 169 22.24 -0.06 -11.79
C LYS A 169 21.73 1.36 -12.02
N ASN A 170 20.56 1.49 -12.68
CA ASN A 170 19.90 2.75 -12.96
C ASN A 170 18.45 2.69 -12.46
N PRO A 171 18.17 3.08 -11.21
CA PRO A 171 16.85 2.94 -10.60
C PRO A 171 15.87 4.05 -11.05
N GLU A 172 15.67 4.20 -12.37
CA GLU A 172 14.60 5.06 -12.89
C GLU A 172 13.27 4.29 -12.89
N VAL A 173 12.56 4.33 -11.77
CA VAL A 173 11.19 3.85 -11.72
C VAL A 173 10.25 5.00 -12.06
N THR A 174 9.57 4.89 -13.17
CA THR A 174 8.49 5.82 -13.56
C THR A 174 7.39 5.76 -12.51
N THR A 175 7.26 6.85 -11.74
CA THR A 175 6.08 7.04 -10.89
C THR A 175 4.87 7.24 -11.78
N PRO A 176 3.75 6.56 -11.50
CA PRO A 176 2.51 6.78 -12.25
C PRO A 176 2.12 8.26 -12.25
N ASP A 177 1.69 8.77 -13.39
CA ASP A 177 1.20 10.13 -13.51
C ASP A 177 0.05 10.39 -12.50
N PRO A 178 0.14 11.43 -11.67
CA PRO A 178 -0.90 11.76 -10.69
C PRO A 178 -2.29 11.95 -11.32
N THR A 179 -2.36 12.49 -12.54
CA THR A 179 -3.62 12.70 -13.26
C THR A 179 -4.22 11.35 -13.69
N ALA A 180 -3.40 10.47 -14.25
CA ALA A 180 -3.82 9.11 -14.64
C ALA A 180 -4.25 8.30 -13.40
N LYS A 181 -3.53 8.44 -12.29
CA LYS A 181 -3.88 7.81 -11.00
C LYS A 181 -5.26 8.27 -10.52
N SER A 182 -5.50 9.57 -10.45
CA SER A 182 -6.78 10.12 -9.94
C SER A 182 -7.95 9.74 -10.83
N SER A 183 -7.77 9.74 -12.15
CA SER A 183 -8.78 9.31 -13.13
C SER A 183 -9.13 7.83 -12.97
N LEU A 184 -8.11 6.96 -12.79
CA LEU A 184 -8.33 5.52 -12.55
C LEU A 184 -9.09 5.28 -11.25
N LEU A 185 -8.69 5.92 -10.15
CA LEU A 185 -9.38 5.78 -8.86
C LEU A 185 -10.83 6.26 -8.94
N ALA A 186 -11.11 7.40 -9.58
CA ALA A 186 -12.46 7.90 -9.76
C ALA A 186 -13.33 6.90 -10.54
N LYS A 187 -12.79 6.31 -11.61
CA LYS A 187 -13.47 5.26 -12.40
C LYS A 187 -13.77 4.02 -11.56
N LEU A 188 -12.82 3.56 -10.74
CA LEU A 188 -12.99 2.39 -9.89
C LEU A 188 -14.05 2.64 -8.80
N HIS A 189 -14.04 3.81 -8.16
CA HIS A 189 -15.00 4.17 -7.12
C HIS A 189 -16.43 4.36 -7.64
N SER A 190 -16.61 4.73 -8.92
CA SER A 190 -17.93 4.90 -9.53
C SER A 190 -18.64 3.59 -9.87
N GLN A 191 -17.99 2.44 -9.71
CA GLN A 191 -18.57 1.12 -9.97
C GLN A 191 -19.67 0.78 -8.98
N ASN A 192 -20.65 -0.04 -9.42
CA ASN A 192 -21.65 -0.60 -8.53
C ASN A 192 -21.02 -1.66 -7.59
N GLU A 193 -21.72 -2.02 -6.53
CA GLU A 193 -21.23 -2.90 -5.47
C GLU A 193 -20.76 -4.28 -5.98
N TRP A 194 -21.53 -4.88 -6.88
CA TRP A 194 -21.16 -6.19 -7.47
C TRP A 194 -19.84 -6.10 -8.23
N LEU A 195 -19.68 -5.04 -9.02
CA LEU A 195 -18.49 -4.81 -9.83
C LEU A 195 -17.27 -4.49 -8.94
N LYS A 196 -17.45 -3.74 -7.85
CA LYS A 196 -16.41 -3.47 -6.85
C LYS A 196 -15.87 -4.76 -6.23
N ASN A 197 -16.75 -5.66 -5.83
CA ASN A 197 -16.34 -6.95 -5.26
C ASN A 197 -15.56 -7.79 -6.27
N THR A 198 -16.01 -7.83 -7.52
CA THR A 198 -15.33 -8.54 -8.59
C THR A 198 -13.98 -7.90 -8.93
N THR A 199 -13.93 -6.57 -9.02
CA THR A 199 -12.69 -5.81 -9.22
C THR A 199 -11.68 -6.09 -8.12
N THR A 200 -12.11 -6.13 -6.88
CA THR A 200 -11.27 -6.49 -5.73
C THR A 200 -10.63 -7.86 -5.90
N HIS A 201 -11.43 -8.87 -6.27
CA HIS A 201 -10.92 -10.22 -6.50
C HIS A 201 -9.90 -10.27 -7.65
N LEU A 202 -10.17 -9.57 -8.74
CA LEU A 202 -9.28 -9.50 -9.91
C LEU A 202 -7.95 -8.83 -9.60
N ILE A 203 -7.96 -7.75 -8.82
CA ILE A 203 -6.74 -7.07 -8.38
C ILE A 203 -5.89 -8.01 -7.54
N LEU A 204 -6.48 -8.68 -6.53
CA LEU A 204 -5.76 -9.61 -5.66
C LEU A 204 -5.18 -10.78 -6.46
N ARG A 205 -5.95 -11.36 -7.39
CA ARG A 205 -5.48 -12.45 -8.25
C ARG A 205 -4.33 -12.00 -9.16
N SER A 206 -4.48 -10.84 -9.82
CA SER A 206 -3.44 -10.33 -10.71
C SER A 206 -2.14 -10.00 -9.98
N LEU A 207 -2.24 -9.44 -8.77
CA LEU A 207 -1.06 -9.21 -7.92
C LEU A 207 -0.42 -10.53 -7.46
N GLU A 208 -1.23 -11.54 -7.13
CA GLU A 208 -0.72 -12.88 -6.79
C GLU A 208 0.07 -13.48 -7.96
N ASP A 209 -0.51 -13.50 -9.16
CA ASP A 209 0.13 -14.03 -10.36
C ASP A 209 1.44 -13.27 -10.65
N PHE A 210 1.40 -11.94 -10.58
CA PHE A 210 2.57 -11.09 -10.80
C PHE A 210 3.69 -11.38 -9.79
N LEU A 211 3.36 -11.53 -8.50
CA LEU A 211 4.32 -11.86 -7.45
C LEU A 211 4.87 -13.29 -7.57
N GLN A 212 4.07 -14.25 -8.02
CA GLN A 212 4.55 -15.61 -8.27
C GLN A 212 5.57 -15.63 -9.41
N PHE A 213 5.34 -14.88 -10.49
CA PHE A 213 6.34 -14.71 -11.55
C PHE A 213 7.58 -13.98 -11.05
N SER A 214 7.42 -12.91 -10.28
CA SER A 214 8.53 -12.19 -9.65
C SER A 214 9.37 -13.09 -8.74
N LEU A 215 8.73 -13.97 -7.98
CA LEU A 215 9.42 -14.95 -7.12
C LEU A 215 10.27 -15.93 -7.92
N ARG A 216 9.79 -16.37 -9.08
CA ARG A 216 10.55 -17.24 -9.99
C ARG A 216 11.75 -16.49 -10.56
N ALA A 217 11.56 -15.25 -11.03
CA ALA A 217 12.61 -14.41 -11.55
C ALA A 217 13.71 -14.13 -10.52
N VAL A 218 13.34 -13.81 -9.28
CA VAL A 218 14.30 -13.55 -8.18
C VAL A 218 15.13 -14.80 -7.80
N ARG A 219 14.67 -16.00 -8.16
CA ARG A 219 15.44 -17.24 -7.92
C ARG A 219 16.58 -17.44 -8.91
N ILE A 220 16.51 -16.82 -10.08
CA ILE A 220 17.52 -16.93 -11.13
C ILE A 220 18.44 -15.68 -11.19
N MET A 221 18.15 -14.65 -10.37
CA MET A 221 19.02 -13.50 -10.12
C MET A 221 20.14 -13.84 -9.15
#